data_4d0ee740885245cce66fc90c2d0677ab
#
_entry.id   4d0ee740885245cce66fc90c2d0677ab
#
_cell.length_a   1.000
_cell.length_b   1.000
_cell.length_c   1.000
_cell.angle_alpha   90.00
_cell.angle_beta   90.00
_cell.angle_gamma   90.00
#
_symmetry.space_group_name_H-M   'P 1'
#
loop_
_entity.id
_entity.type
_entity.pdbx_description
1 polymer ?
#
loop_
_entity_poly.entity_id
_entity_poly.type
_entity_poly.pdbx_seq_one_letter_code
_entity_poly.pdbx_strand_id
1 'polypeptide(L)'
;MTDIMKRAGLTHGGFYGHFASKDDLAAEITARVLGRSGWMERLTGTQKPSFSDLVRQYLSPRHRDDPGRGCLFAALGSDVVRQPRSVRRAFTEGLRLRVDALARLAPGRSAAARRQKSLATMAGLVGALILSRAVDDPKFSDEILEAAATSIGRS
;
A
#
# COMPACT_ATOMS: atom_id res chain seq x y z
N MET A 1 -10.97 18.35 11.93
CA MET A 1 -11.77 18.70 10.74
C MET A 1 -11.55 20.15 10.34
N THR A 2 -11.70 21.09 11.24
CA THR A 2 -11.50 22.54 11.00
C THR A 2 -10.19 22.87 10.30
N ASP A 3 -9.06 22.24 10.71
CA ASP A 3 -7.73 22.48 10.11
C ASP A 3 -7.64 21.97 8.66
N ILE A 4 -8.29 20.83 8.35
CA ILE A 4 -8.34 20.29 6.99
C ILE A 4 -9.09 21.27 6.08
N MET A 5 -10.25 21.74 6.52
CA MET A 5 -11.06 22.68 5.76
C MET A 5 -10.36 24.02 5.57
N LYS A 6 -9.71 24.54 6.61
CA LYS A 6 -8.91 25.77 6.53
C LYS A 6 -7.77 25.65 5.52
N ARG A 7 -7.05 24.51 5.50
CA ARG A 7 -5.97 24.24 4.52
C ARG A 7 -6.50 24.09 3.09
N ALA A 8 -7.72 23.60 2.94
CA ALA A 8 -8.39 23.48 1.64
C ALA A 8 -9.04 24.80 1.16
N GLY A 9 -8.98 25.88 1.94
CA GLY A 9 -9.64 27.15 1.62
C GLY A 9 -11.18 27.08 1.72
N LEU A 10 -11.71 26.11 2.47
CA LEU A 10 -13.14 25.85 2.59
C LEU A 10 -13.64 26.17 4.01
N THR A 11 -14.92 26.54 4.12
CA THR A 11 -15.61 26.72 5.39
C THR A 11 -16.02 25.37 5.99
N HIS A 12 -16.28 25.32 7.29
CA HIS A 12 -16.81 24.13 7.96
C HIS A 12 -18.15 23.65 7.32
N GLY A 13 -19.02 24.59 6.92
CA GLY A 13 -20.27 24.28 6.23
C GLY A 13 -20.04 23.71 4.81
N GLY A 14 -18.99 24.14 4.12
CA GLY A 14 -18.61 23.64 2.80
C GLY A 14 -18.23 22.14 2.80
N PHE A 15 -17.83 21.59 3.96
CA PHE A 15 -17.56 20.16 4.11
C PHE A 15 -18.78 19.31 3.76
N TYR A 16 -19.93 19.63 4.34
CA TYR A 16 -21.17 18.86 4.16
C TYR A 16 -21.79 19.01 2.77
N GLY A 17 -21.32 19.98 1.97
CA GLY A 17 -21.64 20.08 0.56
C GLY A 17 -20.88 19.06 -0.33
N HIS A 18 -19.78 18.50 0.18
CA HIS A 18 -18.93 17.56 -0.55
C HIS A 18 -18.97 16.14 0.01
N PHE A 19 -19.13 15.98 1.33
CA PHE A 19 -19.06 14.69 2.02
C PHE A 19 -20.21 14.56 3.02
N ALA A 20 -20.89 13.42 3.00
CA ALA A 20 -21.98 13.14 3.94
C ALA A 20 -21.47 12.98 5.38
N SER A 21 -20.21 12.53 5.56
CA SER A 21 -19.60 12.30 6.86
C SER A 21 -18.07 12.33 6.79
N LYS A 22 -17.41 12.35 7.96
CA LYS A 22 -15.95 12.14 8.06
C LYS A 22 -15.52 10.78 7.51
N ASP A 23 -16.34 9.77 7.71
CA ASP A 23 -16.08 8.40 7.24
C ASP A 23 -16.15 8.31 5.72
N ASP A 24 -17.03 9.09 5.10
CA ASP A 24 -17.15 9.21 3.65
C ASP A 24 -15.89 9.85 3.05
N LEU A 25 -15.43 10.96 3.62
CA LEU A 25 -14.13 11.55 3.25
C LEU A 25 -12.98 10.54 3.41
N ALA A 26 -12.92 9.82 4.55
CA ALA A 26 -11.86 8.85 4.80
C ALA A 26 -11.90 7.70 3.79
N ALA A 27 -13.09 7.22 3.43
CA ALA A 27 -13.28 6.18 2.42
C ALA A 27 -12.83 6.67 1.03
N GLU A 28 -13.20 7.89 0.63
CA GLU A 28 -12.79 8.47 -0.66
C GLU A 28 -11.29 8.70 -0.72
N ILE A 29 -10.68 9.26 0.32
CA ILE A 29 -9.22 9.44 0.38
C ILE A 29 -8.52 8.07 0.27
N THR A 30 -9.00 7.06 1.01
CA THR A 30 -8.45 5.72 0.96
C THR A 30 -8.52 5.14 -0.47
N ALA A 31 -9.67 5.22 -1.12
CA ALA A 31 -9.85 4.75 -2.49
C ALA A 31 -8.94 5.50 -3.47
N ARG A 32 -8.85 6.83 -3.36
CA ARG A 32 -8.05 7.69 -4.25
C ARG A 32 -6.55 7.41 -4.11
N VAL A 33 -6.04 7.35 -2.87
CA VAL A 33 -4.61 7.06 -2.61
C VAL A 33 -4.25 5.65 -3.05
N LEU A 34 -5.11 4.67 -2.80
CA LEU A 34 -4.87 3.30 -3.21
C LEU A 34 -5.02 3.12 -4.74
N GLY A 35 -5.87 3.87 -5.41
CA GLY A 35 -6.03 3.82 -6.87
C GLY A 35 -4.88 4.49 -7.65
N ARG A 36 -4.23 5.51 -7.09
CA ARG A 36 -3.25 6.38 -7.78
C ARG A 36 -1.83 6.28 -7.20
N SER A 37 -1.42 5.17 -6.65
CA SER A 37 -0.03 5.06 -6.14
C SER A 37 0.95 4.87 -7.29
N GLY A 38 2.13 5.51 -7.22
CA GLY A 38 3.19 5.35 -8.22
C GLY A 38 3.65 3.90 -8.41
N TRP A 39 3.37 3.03 -7.42
CA TRP A 39 3.57 1.59 -7.54
C TRP A 39 2.55 0.95 -8.50
N MET A 40 1.27 1.39 -8.47
CA MET A 40 0.25 0.95 -9.43
C MET A 40 0.54 1.45 -10.84
N GLU A 41 0.99 2.69 -10.98
CA GLU A 41 1.38 3.26 -12.28
C GLU A 41 2.49 2.43 -12.94
N ARG A 42 3.47 1.98 -12.16
CA ARG A 42 4.54 1.08 -12.66
C ARG A 42 4.01 -0.30 -13.05
N LEU A 43 3.07 -0.86 -12.31
CA LEU A 43 2.48 -2.17 -12.63
C LEU A 43 1.61 -2.16 -13.89
N THR A 44 1.00 -1.01 -14.20
CA THR A 44 0.07 -0.85 -15.33
C THR A 44 0.68 -0.10 -16.52
N GLY A 45 1.87 0.49 -16.34
CA GLY A 45 2.59 1.25 -17.36
C GLY A 45 3.11 0.40 -18.53
N THR A 46 3.62 1.06 -19.55
CA THR A 46 4.18 0.42 -20.77
C THR A 46 5.48 -0.32 -20.51
N GLN A 47 6.33 0.19 -19.61
CA GLN A 47 7.56 -0.47 -19.16
C GLN A 47 7.28 -1.17 -17.82
N LYS A 48 7.02 -2.47 -17.88
CA LYS A 48 6.77 -3.27 -16.69
C LYS A 48 8.09 -3.70 -16.06
N PRO A 49 8.30 -3.45 -14.76
CA PRO A 49 9.44 -4.00 -14.04
C PRO A 49 9.35 -5.53 -13.98
N SER A 50 10.48 -6.20 -13.80
CA SER A 50 10.43 -7.60 -13.40
C SER A 50 9.79 -7.75 -12.01
N PHE A 51 9.30 -8.95 -11.70
CA PHE A 51 8.76 -9.23 -10.37
C PHE A 51 9.79 -8.95 -9.27
N SER A 52 11.04 -9.38 -9.46
CA SER A 52 12.12 -9.15 -8.51
C SER A 52 12.50 -7.68 -8.34
N ASP A 53 12.50 -6.89 -9.42
CA ASP A 53 12.80 -5.46 -9.35
C ASP A 53 11.72 -4.71 -8.55
N LEU A 54 10.46 -5.10 -8.74
CA LEU A 54 9.34 -4.53 -8.02
C LEU A 54 9.42 -4.83 -6.51
N VAL A 55 9.79 -6.06 -6.15
CA VAL A 55 10.01 -6.46 -4.75
C VAL A 55 11.14 -5.65 -4.13
N ARG A 56 12.30 -5.57 -4.79
CA ARG A 56 13.46 -4.81 -4.31
C ARG A 56 13.18 -3.32 -4.17
N GLN A 57 12.46 -2.74 -5.13
CA GLN A 57 12.09 -1.33 -5.06
C GLN A 57 11.14 -1.05 -3.89
N TYR A 58 10.19 -1.95 -3.63
CA TYR A 58 9.28 -1.81 -2.50
C TYR A 58 10.02 -1.96 -1.17
N LEU A 59 10.93 -2.95 -1.04
CA LEU A 59 11.75 -3.23 0.14
C LEU A 59 13.09 -2.49 0.07
N SER A 60 13.05 -1.19 -0.20
CA SER A 60 14.24 -0.34 -0.25
C SER A 60 14.32 0.60 0.96
N PRO A 61 15.53 0.99 1.40
CA PRO A 61 15.72 2.04 2.41
C PRO A 61 14.97 3.32 2.06
N ARG A 62 14.98 3.72 0.79
CA ARG A 62 14.24 4.90 0.32
C ARG A 62 12.74 4.82 0.62
N HIS A 63 12.12 3.66 0.44
CA HIS A 63 10.69 3.49 0.75
C HIS A 63 10.43 3.36 2.24
N ARG A 64 11.36 2.75 2.98
CA ARG A 64 11.29 2.70 4.45
C ARG A 64 11.32 4.09 5.06
N ASP A 65 12.23 4.94 4.61
CA ASP A 65 12.56 6.22 5.25
C ASP A 65 11.62 7.36 4.82
N ASP A 66 10.73 7.14 3.84
CA ASP A 66 9.70 8.10 3.41
C ASP A 66 8.27 7.56 3.64
N PRO A 67 7.80 7.47 4.90
CA PRO A 67 6.46 6.97 5.21
C PRO A 67 5.34 7.87 4.66
N GLY A 68 5.58 9.17 4.52
CA GLY A 68 4.59 10.13 4.03
C GLY A 68 4.21 9.95 2.56
N ARG A 69 5.09 9.38 1.75
CA ARG A 69 4.84 9.01 0.34
C ARG A 69 4.79 7.50 0.13
N GLY A 70 4.79 6.74 1.22
CA GLY A 70 4.88 5.31 1.22
C GLY A 70 3.56 4.58 0.97
N CYS A 71 3.57 3.31 1.33
CA CYS A 71 2.44 2.41 1.14
C CYS A 71 1.39 2.61 2.23
N LEU A 72 0.15 2.91 1.83
CA LEU A 72 -0.97 3.07 2.75
C LEU A 72 -1.29 1.77 3.52
N PHE A 73 -1.05 0.60 2.93
CA PHE A 73 -1.25 -0.69 3.62
C PHE A 73 -0.29 -0.85 4.80
N ALA A 74 0.96 -0.42 4.64
CA ALA A 74 1.93 -0.45 5.73
C ALA A 74 1.69 0.65 6.78
N ALA A 75 1.17 1.81 6.35
CA ALA A 75 0.91 2.92 7.25
C ALA A 75 -0.35 2.74 8.12
N LEU A 76 -1.41 2.17 7.54
CA LEU A 76 -2.74 2.16 8.18
C LEU A 76 -3.36 0.76 8.34
N GLY A 77 -2.67 -0.32 7.94
CA GLY A 77 -3.25 -1.67 7.94
C GLY A 77 -3.80 -2.10 9.29
N SER A 78 -3.10 -1.81 10.38
CA SER A 78 -3.53 -2.10 11.75
C SER A 78 -4.69 -1.20 12.22
N ASP A 79 -4.78 0.02 11.72
CA ASP A 79 -5.82 0.98 12.12
C ASP A 79 -7.12 0.79 11.38
N VAL A 80 -7.06 0.32 10.14
CA VAL A 80 -8.24 0.07 9.29
C VAL A 80 -9.18 -0.96 9.90
N VAL A 81 -8.68 -1.90 10.70
CA VAL A 81 -9.51 -2.88 11.42
C VAL A 81 -10.58 -2.21 12.29
N ARG A 82 -10.28 -1.04 12.85
CA ARG A 82 -11.16 -0.27 13.73
C ARG A 82 -12.00 0.77 12.99
N GLN A 83 -11.84 0.87 11.67
CA GLN A 83 -12.56 1.88 10.87
C GLN A 83 -13.95 1.38 10.42
N PRO A 84 -14.86 2.30 10.07
CA PRO A 84 -16.17 1.98 9.51
C PRO A 84 -16.10 1.09 8.28
N ARG A 85 -17.20 0.41 7.99
CA ARG A 85 -17.29 -0.53 6.87
C ARG A 85 -16.94 0.10 5.51
N SER A 86 -17.29 1.37 5.30
CA SER A 86 -16.97 2.12 4.07
C SER A 86 -15.46 2.22 3.83
N VAL A 87 -14.69 2.59 4.85
CA VAL A 87 -13.22 2.69 4.80
C VAL A 87 -12.59 1.31 4.59
N ARG A 88 -13.06 0.29 5.33
CA ARG A 88 -12.60 -1.09 5.19
C ARG A 88 -12.88 -1.65 3.81
N ARG A 89 -14.02 -1.29 3.20
CA ARG A 89 -14.36 -1.66 1.83
C ARG A 89 -13.39 -1.04 0.83
N ALA A 90 -13.15 0.26 0.91
CA ALA A 90 -12.19 0.95 0.04
C ALA A 90 -10.78 0.35 0.15
N PHE A 91 -10.33 0.02 1.36
CA PHE A 91 -9.06 -0.65 1.60
C PHE A 91 -9.01 -2.06 0.96
N THR A 92 -10.08 -2.84 1.10
CA THR A 92 -10.20 -4.18 0.50
C THR A 92 -10.13 -4.12 -1.02
N GLU A 93 -10.85 -3.19 -1.63
CA GLU A 93 -10.85 -2.99 -3.09
C GLU A 93 -9.46 -2.58 -3.59
N GLY A 94 -8.81 -1.64 -2.90
CA GLY A 94 -7.44 -1.25 -3.21
C GLY A 94 -6.43 -2.40 -3.09
N LEU A 95 -6.59 -3.28 -2.10
CA LEU A 95 -5.74 -4.47 -1.95
C LEU A 95 -5.98 -5.48 -3.09
N ARG A 96 -7.24 -5.73 -3.45
CA ARG A 96 -7.59 -6.61 -4.59
C ARG A 96 -6.95 -6.14 -5.87
N LEU A 97 -7.06 -4.85 -6.19
CA LEU A 97 -6.43 -4.27 -7.38
C LEU A 97 -4.92 -4.51 -7.41
N ARG A 98 -4.23 -4.38 -6.28
CA ARG A 98 -2.79 -4.64 -6.20
C ARG A 98 -2.43 -6.10 -6.36
N VAL A 99 -3.17 -6.99 -5.71
CA VAL A 99 -2.97 -8.43 -5.84
C VAL A 99 -3.17 -8.86 -7.30
N ASP A 100 -4.21 -8.36 -7.96
CA ASP A 100 -4.52 -8.71 -9.35
C ASP A 100 -3.46 -8.13 -10.32
N ALA A 101 -2.99 -6.91 -10.08
CA ALA A 101 -1.91 -6.33 -10.87
C ALA A 101 -0.59 -7.09 -10.68
N LEU A 102 -0.26 -7.45 -9.45
CA LEU A 102 0.95 -8.23 -9.13
C LEU A 102 0.88 -9.65 -9.72
N ALA A 103 -0.31 -10.27 -9.76
CA ALA A 103 -0.50 -11.60 -10.33
C ALA A 103 -0.19 -11.68 -11.83
N ARG A 104 -0.16 -10.55 -12.52
CA ARG A 104 0.27 -10.49 -13.93
C ARG A 104 1.80 -10.62 -14.10
N LEU A 105 2.56 -10.33 -13.06
CA LEU A 105 4.02 -10.40 -13.03
C LEU A 105 4.53 -11.58 -12.20
N ALA A 106 3.71 -12.07 -11.28
CA ALA A 106 4.09 -13.14 -10.36
C ALA A 106 4.33 -14.45 -11.11
N PRO A 107 5.39 -15.19 -10.75
CA PRO A 107 5.64 -16.52 -11.29
C PRO A 107 4.55 -17.50 -10.85
N GLY A 108 4.27 -18.48 -11.72
CA GLY A 108 3.29 -19.53 -11.44
C GLY A 108 2.68 -20.13 -12.69
N ARG A 109 2.49 -21.44 -12.67
CA ARG A 109 2.00 -22.22 -13.82
C ARG A 109 0.50 -22.03 -14.08
N SER A 110 -0.26 -21.54 -13.10
CA SER A 110 -1.71 -21.31 -13.23
C SER A 110 -2.09 -19.93 -12.67
N ALA A 111 -3.28 -19.44 -13.03
CA ALA A 111 -3.82 -18.20 -12.48
C ALA A 111 -3.98 -18.29 -10.95
N ALA A 112 -4.41 -19.44 -10.44
CA ALA A 112 -4.53 -19.67 -9.00
C ALA A 112 -3.18 -19.60 -8.30
N ALA A 113 -2.13 -20.24 -8.84
CA ALA A 113 -0.78 -20.20 -8.28
C ALA A 113 -0.20 -18.78 -8.28
N ARG A 114 -0.38 -18.01 -9.37
CA ARG A 114 0.05 -16.60 -9.43
C ARG A 114 -0.68 -15.73 -8.42
N ARG A 115 -1.99 -15.93 -8.25
CA ARG A 115 -2.78 -15.21 -7.26
C ARG A 115 -2.32 -15.53 -5.82
N GLN A 116 -2.10 -16.80 -5.51
CA GLN A 116 -1.59 -17.24 -4.21
C GLN A 116 -0.22 -16.61 -3.92
N LYS A 117 0.70 -16.66 -4.89
CA LYS A 117 2.02 -16.01 -4.78
C LYS A 117 1.87 -14.51 -4.54
N SER A 118 0.97 -13.84 -5.26
CA SER A 118 0.73 -12.39 -5.10
C SER A 118 0.18 -12.02 -3.72
N LEU A 119 -0.73 -12.81 -3.17
CA LEU A 119 -1.25 -12.62 -1.81
C LEU A 119 -0.13 -12.76 -0.77
N ALA A 120 0.67 -13.83 -0.86
CA ALA A 120 1.81 -14.06 0.03
C ALA A 120 2.85 -12.93 -0.11
N THR A 121 3.13 -12.51 -1.34
CA THR A 121 4.04 -11.38 -1.61
C THR A 121 3.53 -10.09 -0.97
N MET A 122 2.27 -9.72 -1.16
CA MET A 122 1.72 -8.50 -0.54
C MET A 122 1.81 -8.54 0.98
N ALA A 123 1.50 -9.67 1.60
CA ALA A 123 1.62 -9.83 3.05
C ALA A 123 3.08 -9.69 3.52
N GLY A 124 4.03 -10.33 2.81
CA GLY A 124 5.46 -10.25 3.11
C GLY A 124 6.04 -8.83 2.92
N LEU A 125 5.70 -8.15 1.82
CA LEU A 125 6.14 -6.79 1.54
C LEU A 125 5.69 -5.82 2.63
N VAL A 126 4.40 -5.85 2.96
CA VAL A 126 3.82 -4.97 4.00
C VAL A 126 4.41 -5.30 5.37
N GLY A 127 4.49 -6.58 5.72
CA GLY A 127 5.06 -7.02 7.01
C GLY A 127 6.52 -6.61 7.17
N ALA A 128 7.37 -6.88 6.18
CA ALA A 128 8.78 -6.52 6.21
C ALA A 128 9.00 -5.00 6.32
N LEU A 129 8.19 -4.19 5.59
CA LEU A 129 8.28 -2.74 5.66
C LEU A 129 7.86 -2.21 7.05
N ILE A 130 6.81 -2.77 7.65
CA ILE A 130 6.38 -2.40 9.01
C ILE A 130 7.48 -2.75 10.03
N LEU A 131 7.99 -3.97 9.98
CA LEU A 131 9.03 -4.44 10.91
C LEU A 131 10.31 -3.62 10.77
N SER A 132 10.78 -3.33 9.56
CA SER A 132 11.98 -2.53 9.32
C SER A 132 11.86 -1.09 9.84
N ARG A 133 10.63 -0.55 9.91
CA ARG A 133 10.36 0.78 10.48
C ARG A 133 10.22 0.77 12.00
N ALA A 134 9.85 -0.38 12.57
CA ALA A 134 9.53 -0.52 13.99
C ALA A 134 10.77 -0.78 14.87
N VAL A 135 11.82 -1.34 14.30
CA VAL A 135 13.06 -1.61 15.06
C VAL A 135 13.92 -0.35 15.19
N ASP A 136 14.64 -0.24 16.31
CA ASP A 136 15.54 0.88 16.64
C ASP A 136 17.01 0.62 16.26
N ASP A 137 17.28 -0.55 15.63
CA ASP A 137 18.60 -0.93 15.11
C ASP A 137 18.63 -0.80 13.58
N PRO A 138 19.40 0.17 13.01
CA PRO A 138 19.48 0.37 11.57
C PRO A 138 20.01 -0.84 10.81
N LYS A 139 20.98 -1.60 11.38
CA LYS A 139 21.54 -2.79 10.73
C LYS A 139 20.51 -3.91 10.66
N PHE A 140 19.79 -4.13 11.74
CA PHE A 140 18.72 -5.12 11.78
C PHE A 140 17.54 -4.70 10.88
N SER A 141 17.24 -3.41 10.79
CA SER A 141 16.27 -2.87 9.84
C SER A 141 16.62 -3.19 8.38
N ASP A 142 17.88 -2.98 7.99
CA ASP A 142 18.38 -3.31 6.64
C ASP A 142 18.37 -4.84 6.39
N GLU A 143 18.74 -5.64 7.38
CA GLU A 143 18.70 -7.11 7.32
C GLU A 143 17.28 -7.62 7.07
N ILE A 144 16.27 -7.06 7.73
CA ILE A 144 14.85 -7.41 7.50
C ILE A 144 14.45 -7.16 6.03
N LEU A 145 14.81 -5.98 5.49
CA LEU A 145 14.48 -5.64 4.10
C LEU A 145 15.16 -6.59 3.11
N GLU A 146 16.45 -6.87 3.30
CA GLU A 146 17.24 -7.71 2.40
C GLU A 146 16.79 -9.18 2.45
N ALA A 147 16.58 -9.74 3.63
CA ALA A 147 16.09 -11.10 3.80
C ALA A 147 14.72 -11.30 3.15
N ALA A 148 13.79 -10.34 3.37
CA ALA A 148 12.47 -10.39 2.76
C ALA A 148 12.53 -10.22 1.23
N ALA A 149 13.35 -9.28 0.72
CA ALA A 149 13.51 -9.07 -0.72
C ALA A 149 14.09 -10.32 -1.41
N THR A 150 15.08 -10.96 -0.80
CA THR A 150 15.69 -12.19 -1.30
C THR A 150 14.70 -13.34 -1.31
N SER A 151 13.98 -13.56 -0.21
CA SER A 151 13.00 -14.66 -0.07
C SER A 151 11.82 -14.51 -1.03
N ILE A 152 11.27 -13.31 -1.13
CA ILE A 152 10.08 -13.03 -1.97
C ILE A 152 10.44 -12.99 -3.45
N GLY A 153 11.61 -12.42 -3.79
CA GLY A 153 12.08 -12.23 -5.17
C GLY A 153 12.60 -13.51 -5.84
N ARG A 154 12.96 -14.54 -5.07
CA ARG A 154 13.31 -15.87 -5.59
C ARG A 154 12.05 -16.57 -6.10
N SER A 155 12.04 -16.90 -7.38
CA SER A 155 10.91 -17.60 -8.01
C SER A 155 11.34 -18.51 -9.08
#